data_b437e33fd5d6389ba7292108c46b69f0
#
_entry.id   b437e33fd5d6389ba7292108c46b69f0
#
_cell.length_a   1.000
_cell.length_b   1.000
_cell.length_c   1.000
_cell.angle_alpha   90.00
_cell.angle_beta   90.00
_cell.angle_gamma   90.00
#
_symmetry.space_group_name_H-M   'P 1'
#
loop_
_entity.id
_entity.type
_entity.pdbx_description
1 polymer ?
#
loop_
_entity_poly.entity_id
_entity_poly.type
_entity_poly.pdbx_seq_one_letter_code
_entity_poly.pdbx_strand_id
1 'polypeptide(L)'
;MSGIISVMTQSLILSIMALGVYITYKILDFPDMSADGSYTMGASIVAFSLTNGISPVVATLMAILCGCTAGLVTGILHIKFKISNLLSGILVMGMLYSINLRIMGKSNIPLFSFKHLFNGEISPIVLALAFVFICKVLLDLFLKTGIGYTLKGVGDNSQ
;
A
#
# COMPACT_ATOMS: atom_id res chain seq x y z
N MET A 1 28.43 3.13 -5.66
CA MET A 1 27.81 2.04 -4.85
C MET A 1 26.49 2.46 -4.17
N SER A 2 26.37 3.70 -3.70
CA SER A 2 25.12 4.20 -3.07
C SER A 2 23.88 4.15 -3.97
N GLY A 3 24.01 4.45 -5.26
CA GLY A 3 22.87 4.44 -6.19
C GLY A 3 22.24 3.06 -6.40
N ILE A 4 23.03 2.00 -6.51
CA ILE A 4 22.52 0.64 -6.67
C ILE A 4 21.77 0.19 -5.41
N ILE A 5 22.29 0.50 -4.24
CA ILE A 5 21.64 0.18 -2.96
C ILE A 5 20.31 0.91 -2.85
N SER A 6 20.22 2.17 -3.24
CA SER A 6 18.97 2.94 -3.23
C SER A 6 17.93 2.34 -4.17
N VAL A 7 18.31 1.97 -5.39
CA VAL A 7 17.40 1.33 -6.35
C VAL A 7 16.92 -0.02 -5.84
N MET A 8 17.80 -0.84 -5.27
CA MET A 8 17.41 -2.12 -4.67
C MET A 8 16.44 -1.94 -3.50
N THR A 9 16.70 -0.98 -2.63
CA THR A 9 15.80 -0.69 -1.49
C THR A 9 14.42 -0.25 -1.98
N GLN A 10 14.38 0.63 -2.98
CA GLN A 10 13.12 1.10 -3.57
C GLN A 10 12.35 -0.04 -4.26
N SER A 11 13.04 -0.92 -4.97
CA SER A 11 12.44 -2.10 -5.60
C SER A 11 11.84 -3.06 -4.57
N LEU A 12 12.51 -3.26 -3.43
CA LEU A 12 12.00 -4.07 -2.32
C LEU A 12 10.73 -3.45 -1.71
N ILE A 13 10.68 -2.16 -1.52
CA ILE A 13 9.48 -1.48 -1.02
C ILE A 13 8.31 -1.63 -2.02
N LEU A 14 8.56 -1.46 -3.31
CA LEU A 14 7.55 -1.67 -4.36
C LEU A 14 7.07 -3.12 -4.42
N SER A 15 7.89 -4.09 -4.03
CA SER A 15 7.46 -5.51 -3.98
C SER A 15 6.34 -5.75 -2.97
N ILE A 16 6.22 -4.94 -1.91
CA ILE A 16 5.11 -5.01 -0.94
C ILE A 16 3.79 -4.63 -1.63
N MET A 17 3.82 -3.57 -2.44
CA MET A 17 2.66 -3.19 -3.28
C MET A 17 2.31 -4.33 -4.25
N ALA A 18 3.29 -4.93 -4.90
CA ALA A 18 3.09 -6.06 -5.80
C ALA A 18 2.46 -7.28 -5.11
N LEU A 19 2.80 -7.56 -3.84
CA LEU A 19 2.13 -8.60 -3.04
C LEU A 19 0.65 -8.27 -2.80
N GLY A 20 0.29 -7.00 -2.58
CA GLY A 20 -1.10 -6.56 -2.47
C GLY A 20 -1.87 -6.81 -3.78
N VAL A 21 -1.31 -6.39 -4.90
CA VAL A 21 -1.90 -6.63 -6.24
C VAL A 21 -2.02 -8.13 -6.54
N TYR A 22 -1.06 -8.94 -6.09
CA TYR A 22 -1.12 -10.40 -6.25
C TYR A 22 -2.36 -11.01 -5.56
N ILE A 23 -2.72 -10.54 -4.38
CA ILE A 23 -3.91 -11.04 -3.68
C ILE A 23 -5.17 -10.70 -4.46
N THR A 24 -5.32 -9.46 -4.89
CA THR A 24 -6.53 -9.00 -5.57
C THR A 24 -6.63 -9.62 -6.97
N TYR A 25 -5.56 -9.58 -7.75
CA TYR A 25 -5.57 -10.05 -9.13
C TYR A 25 -5.53 -11.57 -9.25
N LYS A 26 -4.62 -12.26 -8.52
CA LYS A 26 -4.39 -13.69 -8.69
C LYS A 26 -5.28 -14.57 -7.82
N ILE A 27 -5.64 -14.08 -6.62
CA ILE A 27 -6.41 -14.88 -5.65
C ILE A 27 -7.90 -14.57 -5.74
N LEU A 28 -8.28 -13.30 -5.87
CA LEU A 28 -9.68 -12.87 -5.92
C LEU A 28 -10.24 -12.73 -7.34
N ASP A 29 -9.40 -12.84 -8.38
CA ASP A 29 -9.76 -12.52 -9.78
C ASP A 29 -10.37 -11.11 -9.91
N PHE A 30 -9.89 -10.18 -9.09
CA PHE A 30 -10.35 -8.82 -9.00
C PHE A 30 -9.22 -7.86 -9.39
N PRO A 31 -9.15 -7.39 -10.64
CA PRO A 31 -8.11 -6.44 -11.08
C PRO A 31 -8.33 -5.08 -10.43
N ASP A 32 -7.70 -4.87 -9.28
CA ASP A 32 -7.82 -3.62 -8.50
C ASP A 32 -6.69 -2.65 -8.86
N MET A 33 -7.05 -1.58 -9.57
CA MET A 33 -6.14 -0.48 -9.92
C MET A 33 -6.02 0.55 -8.79
N SER A 34 -6.76 0.42 -7.68
CA SER A 34 -6.65 1.36 -6.56
C SER A 34 -5.37 1.17 -5.75
N ALA A 35 -4.64 0.07 -5.95
CA ALA A 35 -3.41 -0.25 -5.22
C ALA A 35 -2.34 0.85 -5.39
N ASP A 36 -2.17 1.41 -6.60
CA ASP A 36 -1.24 2.51 -6.86
C ASP A 36 -1.66 3.80 -6.14
N GLY A 37 -2.95 4.12 -6.19
CA GLY A 37 -3.52 5.27 -5.46
C GLY A 37 -3.38 5.15 -3.95
N SER A 38 -3.58 3.96 -3.39
CA SER A 38 -3.45 3.70 -1.95
C SER A 38 -1.99 3.72 -1.49
N TYR A 39 -1.06 3.25 -2.32
CA TYR A 39 0.37 3.35 -2.06
C TYR A 39 0.82 4.82 -1.97
N THR A 40 0.44 5.63 -2.95
CA THR A 40 0.76 7.07 -2.95
C THR A 40 0.06 7.82 -1.82
N MET A 41 -1.15 7.40 -1.41
CA MET A 41 -1.84 7.92 -0.24
C MET A 41 -1.07 7.65 1.05
N GLY A 42 -0.57 6.43 1.23
CA GLY A 42 0.28 6.08 2.36
C GLY A 42 1.52 6.98 2.44
N ALA A 43 2.21 7.18 1.31
CA ALA A 43 3.35 8.08 1.21
C ALA A 43 3.00 9.54 1.55
N SER A 44 1.86 10.03 1.07
CA SER A 44 1.37 11.39 1.33
C SER A 44 1.11 11.63 2.83
N ILE A 45 0.49 10.66 3.50
CA ILE A 45 0.18 10.73 4.94
C ILE A 45 1.46 10.69 5.76
N VAL A 46 2.42 9.82 5.43
CA VAL A 46 3.72 9.78 6.10
C VAL A 46 4.45 11.10 5.91
N ALA A 47 4.51 11.64 4.69
CA ALA A 47 5.15 12.90 4.40
C ALA A 47 4.53 14.06 5.19
N PHE A 48 3.20 14.17 5.19
CA PHE A 48 2.48 15.19 5.96
C PHE A 48 2.70 15.03 7.47
N SER A 49 2.66 13.81 7.98
CA SER A 49 2.85 13.55 9.41
C SER A 49 4.26 13.91 9.88
N LEU A 50 5.29 13.54 9.10
CA LEU A 50 6.69 13.86 9.43
C LEU A 50 6.96 15.37 9.38
N THR A 51 6.37 16.09 8.44
CA THR A 51 6.52 17.56 8.37
C THR A 51 5.85 18.26 9.55
N ASN A 52 4.83 17.67 10.16
CA ASN A 52 4.17 18.16 11.37
C ASN A 52 4.80 17.63 12.69
N GLY A 53 5.96 16.96 12.60
CA GLY A 53 6.69 16.50 13.80
C GLY A 53 6.13 15.24 14.45
N ILE A 54 5.22 14.51 13.77
CA ILE A 54 4.68 13.24 14.27
C ILE A 54 5.75 12.15 14.14
N SER A 55 5.82 11.26 15.12
CA SER A 55 6.81 10.18 15.11
C SER A 55 6.63 9.25 13.90
N PRO A 56 7.71 8.71 13.31
CA PRO A 56 7.65 7.85 12.13
C PRO A 56 6.77 6.61 12.31
N VAL A 57 6.74 6.04 13.52
CA VAL A 57 5.93 4.85 13.82
C VAL A 57 4.44 5.19 13.75
N VAL A 58 4.02 6.28 14.37
CA VAL A 58 2.62 6.74 14.33
C VAL A 58 2.22 7.10 12.91
N ALA A 59 3.07 7.79 12.17
CA ALA A 59 2.84 8.13 10.76
C ALA A 59 2.60 6.88 9.90
N THR A 60 3.39 5.82 10.12
CA THR A 60 3.22 4.54 9.41
C THR A 60 1.90 3.86 9.78
N LEU A 61 1.52 3.85 11.05
CA LEU A 61 0.22 3.29 11.47
C LEU A 61 -0.96 4.05 10.85
N MET A 62 -0.91 5.38 10.82
CA MET A 62 -1.92 6.20 10.14
C MET A 62 -2.00 5.89 8.64
N ALA A 63 -0.86 5.71 7.97
CA ALA A 63 -0.81 5.34 6.56
C ALA A 63 -1.47 3.98 6.30
N ILE A 64 -1.23 2.98 7.16
CA ILE A 64 -1.86 1.66 7.06
C ILE A 64 -3.38 1.77 7.20
N LEU A 65 -3.87 2.49 8.21
CA LEU A 65 -5.32 2.68 8.42
C LEU A 65 -5.96 3.38 7.21
N CYS A 66 -5.33 4.41 6.68
CA CYS A 66 -5.85 5.11 5.50
C CYS A 66 -5.81 4.23 4.24
N GLY A 67 -4.78 3.41 4.06
CA GLY A 67 -4.74 2.41 2.98
C GLY A 67 -5.89 1.40 3.09
N CYS A 68 -6.21 0.92 4.30
CA CYS A 68 -7.36 0.07 4.54
C CYS A 68 -8.69 0.74 4.16
N THR A 69 -8.86 2.03 4.47
CA THR A 69 -10.08 2.77 4.07
C THR A 69 -10.19 2.90 2.56
N ALA A 70 -9.09 3.10 1.85
CA ALA A 70 -9.08 3.15 0.38
C ALA A 70 -9.59 1.83 -0.23
N GLY A 71 -9.10 0.69 0.25
CA GLY A 71 -9.58 -0.63 -0.18
C GLY A 71 -11.06 -0.88 0.15
N LEU A 72 -11.52 -0.43 1.33
CA LEU A 72 -12.94 -0.50 1.70
C LEU A 72 -13.83 0.30 0.74
N VAL A 73 -13.40 1.50 0.33
CA VAL A 73 -14.14 2.32 -0.65
C VAL A 73 -14.24 1.61 -1.99
N THR A 74 -13.15 1.01 -2.49
CA THR A 74 -13.17 0.22 -3.72
C THR A 74 -14.18 -0.95 -3.62
N GLY A 75 -14.14 -1.69 -2.52
CA GLY A 75 -15.07 -2.79 -2.27
C GLY A 75 -16.54 -2.34 -2.20
N ILE A 76 -16.83 -1.21 -1.55
CA ILE A 76 -18.17 -0.64 -1.47
C ILE A 76 -18.67 -0.23 -2.86
N LEU A 77 -17.85 0.42 -3.67
CA LEU A 77 -18.22 0.82 -5.03
C LEU A 77 -18.56 -0.40 -5.89
N HIS A 78 -17.79 -1.47 -5.76
CA HIS A 78 -18.04 -2.70 -6.49
C HIS A 78 -19.34 -3.38 -6.00
N ILE A 79 -19.46 -3.65 -4.70
CA ILE A 79 -20.55 -4.49 -4.14
C ILE A 79 -21.86 -3.71 -4.08
N LYS A 80 -21.87 -2.50 -3.53
CA LYS A 80 -23.09 -1.73 -3.27
C LYS A 80 -23.59 -1.00 -4.51
N PHE A 81 -22.69 -0.42 -5.29
CA PHE A 81 -23.03 0.32 -6.51
C PHE A 81 -22.97 -0.54 -7.77
N LYS A 82 -22.56 -1.82 -7.65
CA LYS A 82 -22.47 -2.78 -8.77
C LYS A 82 -21.61 -2.26 -9.94
N ILE A 83 -20.61 -1.47 -9.63
CA ILE A 83 -19.62 -0.98 -10.60
C ILE A 83 -18.66 -2.14 -10.90
N SER A 84 -18.21 -2.27 -12.15
CA SER A 84 -17.24 -3.31 -12.51
C SER A 84 -15.94 -3.16 -11.69
N ASN A 85 -15.25 -4.27 -11.44
CA ASN A 85 -14.02 -4.33 -10.65
C ASN A 85 -13.01 -3.29 -11.10
N LEU A 86 -12.67 -3.33 -12.39
CA LEU A 86 -11.69 -2.44 -13.00
C LEU A 86 -12.10 -0.97 -12.86
N LEU A 87 -13.37 -0.65 -13.13
CA LEU A 87 -13.84 0.73 -13.08
C LEU A 87 -13.86 1.28 -11.64
N SER A 88 -14.23 0.45 -10.65
CA SER A 88 -14.20 0.86 -9.25
C SER A 88 -12.77 1.20 -8.79
N GLY A 89 -11.78 0.40 -9.20
CA GLY A 89 -10.37 0.66 -8.91
C GLY A 89 -9.88 1.97 -9.56
N ILE A 90 -10.20 2.21 -10.84
CA ILE A 90 -9.82 3.44 -11.55
C ILE A 90 -10.45 4.68 -10.91
N LEU A 91 -11.73 4.61 -10.54
CA LEU A 91 -12.43 5.73 -9.88
C LEU A 91 -11.77 6.07 -8.53
N VAL A 92 -11.48 5.06 -7.71
CA VAL A 92 -10.81 5.26 -6.42
C VAL A 92 -9.40 5.80 -6.61
N MET A 93 -8.63 5.29 -7.56
CA MET A 93 -7.30 5.81 -7.89
C MET A 93 -7.37 7.31 -8.24
N GLY A 94 -8.32 7.73 -9.08
CA GLY A 94 -8.52 9.15 -9.43
C GLY A 94 -8.93 10.02 -8.24
N MET A 95 -9.81 9.52 -7.36
CA MET A 95 -10.19 10.20 -6.11
C MET A 95 -8.98 10.35 -5.18
N LEU A 96 -8.21 9.28 -4.98
CA LEU A 96 -7.03 9.27 -4.12
C LEU A 96 -5.95 10.23 -4.62
N TYR A 97 -5.76 10.33 -5.94
CA TYR A 97 -4.82 11.30 -6.51
C TYR A 97 -5.14 12.74 -6.07
N SER A 98 -6.42 13.13 -6.17
CA SER A 98 -6.86 14.46 -5.74
C SER A 98 -6.72 14.67 -4.23
N ILE A 99 -7.03 13.65 -3.43
CA ILE A 99 -6.90 13.69 -1.96
C ILE A 99 -5.42 13.80 -1.59
N ASN A 100 -4.55 13.02 -2.21
CA ASN A 100 -3.11 13.03 -1.96
C ASN A 100 -2.49 14.41 -2.19
N LEU A 101 -2.82 15.06 -3.32
CA LEU A 101 -2.36 16.43 -3.61
C LEU A 101 -2.85 17.41 -2.56
N ARG A 102 -4.07 17.26 -2.06
CA ARG A 102 -4.65 18.15 -1.06
C ARG A 102 -4.02 17.95 0.32
N ILE A 103 -3.71 16.71 0.70
CA ILE A 103 -3.00 16.42 1.95
C ILE A 103 -1.58 16.98 1.92
N MET A 104 -0.87 16.77 0.82
CA MET A 104 0.51 17.24 0.66
C MET A 104 0.61 18.77 0.50
N GLY A 105 -0.43 19.40 -0.03
CA GLY A 105 -0.41 20.84 -0.37
C GLY A 105 0.58 21.23 -1.46
N LYS A 106 1.45 20.31 -1.87
CA LYS A 106 2.50 20.45 -2.89
C LYS A 106 2.61 19.13 -3.66
N SER A 107 3.09 19.20 -4.89
CA SER A 107 3.32 18.00 -5.71
C SER A 107 4.50 17.15 -5.23
N ASN A 108 5.42 17.71 -4.44
CA ASN A 108 6.57 17.02 -3.88
C ASN A 108 6.95 17.60 -2.51
N ILE A 109 7.23 16.73 -1.55
CA ILE A 109 7.72 17.09 -0.21
C ILE A 109 9.10 16.43 -0.04
N PRO A 110 10.20 17.21 0.02
CA PRO A 110 11.52 16.65 0.29
C PRO A 110 11.61 16.21 1.77
N LEU A 111 11.88 14.93 2.00
CA LEU A 111 11.96 14.33 3.34
C LEU A 111 13.39 14.18 3.86
N PHE A 112 14.40 14.68 3.14
CA PHE A 112 15.81 14.49 3.48
C PHE A 112 16.22 15.02 4.87
N SER A 113 15.52 16.05 5.37
CA SER A 113 15.80 16.68 6.67
C SER A 113 15.02 16.07 7.83
N PHE A 114 14.10 15.16 7.56
CA PHE A 114 13.24 14.57 8.59
C PHE A 114 13.74 13.20 9.03
N LYS A 115 13.60 12.91 10.33
CA LYS A 115 13.88 11.57 10.84
C LYS A 115 12.81 10.62 10.32
N HIS A 116 13.20 9.58 9.60
CA HIS A 116 12.33 8.53 9.11
C HIS A 116 12.87 7.15 9.54
N LEU A 117 12.09 6.09 9.34
CA LEU A 117 12.44 4.74 9.78
C LEU A 117 13.77 4.22 9.23
N PHE A 118 14.21 4.74 8.08
CA PHE A 118 15.45 4.34 7.40
C PHE A 118 16.70 5.15 7.84
N ASN A 119 16.58 6.10 8.78
CA ASN A 119 17.69 6.90 9.31
C ASN A 119 18.38 6.24 10.53
N GLY A 120 18.05 5.00 10.85
CA GLY A 120 18.68 4.25 11.94
C GLY A 120 20.07 3.70 11.58
N GLU A 121 20.71 3.05 12.54
CA GLU A 121 22.01 2.36 12.36
C GLU A 121 21.93 1.15 11.41
N ILE A 122 20.72 0.64 11.16
CA ILE A 122 20.49 -0.51 10.30
C ILE A 122 20.51 -0.06 8.83
N SER A 123 21.24 -0.79 8.00
CA SER A 123 21.25 -0.53 6.55
C SER A 123 19.83 -0.52 5.97
N PRO A 124 19.44 0.50 5.17
CA PRO A 124 18.12 0.62 4.58
C PRO A 124 17.63 -0.63 3.82
N ILE A 125 18.57 -1.32 3.16
CA ILE A 125 18.25 -2.55 2.41
C ILE A 125 17.86 -3.70 3.34
N VAL A 126 18.52 -3.84 4.50
CA VAL A 126 18.21 -4.89 5.48
C VAL A 126 16.84 -4.63 6.10
N LEU A 127 16.53 -3.38 6.40
CA LEU A 127 15.24 -2.99 6.93
C LEU A 127 14.11 -3.24 5.90
N ALA A 128 14.33 -2.89 4.63
CA ALA A 128 13.38 -3.15 3.56
C ALA A 128 13.15 -4.66 3.35
N LEU A 129 14.22 -5.47 3.36
CA LEU A 129 14.12 -6.94 3.29
C LEU A 129 13.32 -7.51 4.46
N ALA A 130 13.57 -7.03 5.68
CA ALA A 130 12.82 -7.47 6.87
C ALA A 130 11.32 -7.16 6.72
N PHE A 131 10.94 -5.96 6.26
CA PHE A 131 9.56 -5.60 6.01
C PHE A 131 8.90 -6.48 4.95
N VAL A 132 9.55 -6.72 3.82
CA VAL A 132 9.04 -7.61 2.76
C VAL A 132 8.85 -9.02 3.29
N PHE A 133 9.83 -9.53 4.04
CA PHE A 133 9.75 -10.88 4.62
C PHE A 133 8.58 -11.01 5.61
N ILE A 134 8.41 -10.02 6.50
CA ILE A 134 7.29 -9.98 7.44
C ILE A 134 5.96 -9.93 6.70
N CYS A 135 5.82 -9.05 5.70
CA CYS A 135 4.60 -8.96 4.90
C CYS A 135 4.29 -10.27 4.18
N LYS A 136 5.31 -10.93 3.60
CA LYS A 136 5.14 -12.23 2.96
C LYS A 136 4.68 -13.30 3.94
N VAL A 137 5.32 -13.41 5.11
CA VAL A 137 4.95 -14.41 6.13
C VAL A 137 3.53 -14.16 6.63
N LEU A 138 3.16 -12.91 6.90
CA LEU A 138 1.79 -12.55 7.30
C LEU A 138 0.77 -12.93 6.23
N LEU A 139 1.09 -12.68 4.96
CA LEU A 139 0.25 -13.04 3.83
C LEU A 139 0.10 -14.56 3.72
N ASP A 140 1.19 -15.31 3.81
CA ASP A 140 1.16 -16.80 3.75
C ASP A 140 0.34 -17.39 4.91
N LEU A 141 0.48 -16.81 6.11
CA LEU A 141 -0.32 -17.22 7.26
C LEU A 141 -1.80 -16.87 7.06
N PHE A 142 -2.10 -15.66 6.60
CA PHE A 142 -3.46 -15.23 6.30
C PHE A 142 -4.14 -16.14 5.28
N LEU A 143 -3.45 -16.50 4.20
CA LEU A 143 -3.99 -17.39 3.17
C LEU A 143 -4.21 -18.84 3.64
N LYS A 144 -3.62 -19.25 4.75
CA LYS A 144 -3.85 -20.54 5.42
C LYS A 144 -4.99 -20.49 6.43
N THR A 145 -5.58 -19.31 6.70
CA THR A 145 -6.75 -19.19 7.57
C THR A 145 -8.03 -19.57 6.82
N GLY A 146 -9.12 -19.82 7.56
CA GLY A 146 -10.44 -20.07 6.97
C GLY A 146 -10.89 -18.96 6.03
N ILE A 147 -10.58 -17.68 6.36
CA ILE A 147 -10.86 -16.53 5.50
C ILE A 147 -10.05 -16.61 4.19
N GLY A 148 -8.78 -16.98 4.28
CA GLY A 148 -7.92 -17.16 3.10
C GLY A 148 -8.43 -18.26 2.16
N TYR A 149 -8.95 -19.36 2.72
CA TYR A 149 -9.56 -20.43 1.91
C TYR A 149 -10.87 -19.98 1.25
N THR A 150 -11.72 -19.22 1.94
CA THR A 150 -12.95 -18.68 1.34
C THR A 150 -12.64 -17.68 0.23
N LEU A 151 -11.62 -16.82 0.39
CA LEU A 151 -11.19 -15.91 -0.66
C LEU A 151 -10.73 -16.63 -1.93
N LYS A 152 -9.95 -17.71 -1.77
CA LYS A 152 -9.54 -18.55 -2.92
C LYS A 152 -10.75 -19.19 -3.60
N GLY A 153 -11.69 -19.72 -2.82
CA GLY A 153 -12.90 -20.33 -3.37
C GLY A 153 -13.82 -19.33 -4.10
N VAL A 154 -13.85 -18.07 -3.66
CA VAL A 154 -14.59 -17.00 -4.36
C VAL A 154 -13.88 -16.66 -5.69
N GLY A 155 -12.56 -16.54 -5.71
CA GLY A 155 -11.80 -16.26 -6.92
C GLY A 155 -11.90 -17.38 -7.97
N ASP A 156 -11.90 -18.65 -7.54
CA ASP A 156 -12.03 -19.81 -8.42
C ASP A 156 -13.44 -19.95 -9.02
N ASN A 157 -14.48 -19.39 -8.40
CA ASN A 157 -15.87 -19.44 -8.82
C ASN A 157 -16.43 -18.10 -9.31
N SER A 158 -15.59 -17.23 -9.85
CA SER A 158 -15.98 -15.91 -10.35
C SER A 158 -16.82 -15.92 -11.66
N GLN A 159 -17.43 -17.07 -11.99
CA GLN A 159 -18.39 -17.21 -13.11
C GLN A 159 -19.80 -16.91 -12.70
#